data_4206c78ba95a7f6d98df72923db8b172
#
_entry.id   4206c78ba95a7f6d98df72923db8b172
#
_cell.length_a   1.000
_cell.length_b   1.000
_cell.length_c   1.000
_cell.angle_alpha   90.00
_cell.angle_beta   90.00
_cell.angle_gamma   90.00
#
_symmetry.space_group_name_H-M   'P 1'
#
loop_
_entity.id
_entity.type
_entity.pdbx_description
1 polymer ?
#
loop_
_entity_poly.entity_id
_entity_poly.type
_entity_poly.pdbx_seq_one_letter_code
_entity_poly.pdbx_strand_id
1 'polypeptide(L)' 'MRAIMDHIPDEDLELYCLGRATNRQLAPIEEHLLVCPECVERVQALLAAIDTLREALRRMEEQNLED' A
#
# COMPACT_ATOMS: atom_id res chain seq x y z
N MET A 1 19.54 17.42 -2.39
CA MET A 1 19.42 16.99 -2.37
C MET A 1 18.83 16.40 -1.97
N ARG A 2 18.59 16.22 -1.71
CA ARG A 2 18.15 15.69 -1.39
C ARG A 2 17.58 14.91 -1.50
N ALA A 3 17.17 14.87 -1.46
CA ALA A 3 16.66 14.20 -1.52
C ALA A 3 16.41 13.35 -1.73
N ILE A 4 16.89 13.67 -1.97
CA ILE A 4 16.94 12.82 -2.32
C ILE A 4 16.36 11.79 -2.16
N MET A 5 16.29 11.88 -2.51
CA MET A 5 16.01 11.04 -2.44
C MET A 5 15.39 10.28 -1.52
N ASP A 6 14.79 10.68 -0.89
CA ASP A 6 14.14 9.92 0.13
C ASP A 6 13.00 9.18 -0.44
N HIS A 7 12.94 7.89 -0.12
CA HIS A 7 11.80 7.07 -0.52
C HIS A 7 10.59 7.41 0.32
N ILE A 8 9.43 7.01 -0.19
CA ILE A 8 8.18 7.20 0.55
C ILE A 8 8.24 6.39 1.83
N PRO A 9 7.89 6.99 2.99
CA PRO A 9 7.85 6.22 4.24
C PRO A 9 6.87 5.06 4.15
N ASP A 10 7.17 3.99 4.89
CA ASP A 10 6.32 2.81 4.90
C ASP A 10 4.89 3.15 5.33
N GLU A 11 4.74 4.04 6.30
CA GLU A 11 3.42 4.44 6.76
C GLU A 11 2.60 5.03 5.62
N ASP A 12 3.22 5.89 4.83
CA ASP A 12 2.52 6.53 3.73
C ASP A 12 2.16 5.53 2.66
N LEU A 13 3.06 4.61 2.35
CA LEU A 13 2.76 3.58 1.38
C LEU A 13 1.64 2.67 1.84
N GLU A 14 1.61 2.33 3.11
CA GLU A 14 0.53 1.52 3.64
C GLU A 14 -0.81 2.22 3.51
N LEU A 15 -0.85 3.50 3.86
CA LEU A 15 -2.07 4.26 3.72
C LEU A 15 -2.51 4.33 2.26
N TYR A 16 -1.55 4.52 1.37
CA TYR A 16 -1.85 4.58 -0.05
C TYR A 16 -2.45 3.26 -0.54
N CYS A 17 -1.85 2.15 -0.16
CA CYS A 17 -2.33 0.83 -0.60
C CYS A 17 -3.67 0.47 0.00
N LEU A 18 -3.96 0.97 1.20
CA LEU A 18 -5.24 0.73 1.85
C LEU A 18 -6.34 1.69 1.38
N GLY A 19 -5.98 2.66 0.54
CA GLY A 19 -6.93 3.64 0.08
C GLY A 19 -7.29 4.69 1.11
N ARG A 20 -6.39 4.92 2.07
CA ARG A 20 -6.64 5.85 3.17
C ARG A 20 -5.77 7.10 3.13
N ALA A 21 -4.94 7.25 2.09
CA ALA A 21 -4.11 8.43 1.98
C ALA A 21 -4.96 9.65 1.65
N THR A 22 -4.63 10.78 2.28
CA THR A 22 -5.33 12.01 1.99
C THR A 22 -4.91 12.55 0.63
N ASN A 23 -5.69 13.52 0.12
CA ASN A 23 -5.33 14.14 -1.14
C ASN A 23 -3.96 14.79 -1.08
N ARG A 24 -3.58 15.34 0.06
CA ARG A 24 -2.26 15.92 0.23
C ARG A 24 -1.16 14.88 0.12
N GLN A 25 -1.43 13.69 0.61
CA GLN A 25 -0.45 12.61 0.56
C GLN A 25 -0.38 11.96 -0.82
N LEU A 26 -1.50 11.91 -1.52
CA LEU A 26 -1.57 11.20 -2.80
C LEU A 26 -0.66 11.80 -3.85
N ALA A 27 -0.68 13.12 -4.00
CA ALA A 27 0.08 13.75 -5.07
C ALA A 27 1.58 13.47 -4.97
N PRO A 28 2.23 13.70 -3.81
CA PRO A 28 3.66 13.39 -3.70
C PRO A 28 3.95 11.91 -3.87
N ILE A 29 3.07 11.04 -3.36
CA ILE A 29 3.28 9.61 -3.51
C ILE A 29 3.24 9.21 -4.97
N GLU A 30 2.23 9.67 -5.68
CA GLU A 30 2.08 9.30 -7.08
C GLU A 30 3.22 9.85 -7.92
N GLU A 31 3.65 11.07 -7.64
CA GLU A 31 4.79 11.63 -8.36
C GLU A 31 6.04 10.80 -8.14
N HIS A 32 6.28 10.40 -6.90
CA HIS A 32 7.46 9.60 -6.61
C HIS A 32 7.38 8.25 -7.30
N LEU A 33 6.20 7.64 -7.33
CA LEU A 33 6.04 6.35 -7.98
C LEU A 33 6.32 6.41 -9.47
N LEU A 34 6.16 7.56 -10.08
CA LEU A 34 6.46 7.71 -11.51
C LEU A 34 7.95 7.63 -11.79
N VAL A 35 8.80 7.93 -10.81
CA VAL A 35 10.23 8.03 -11.04
C VAL A 35 11.06 7.06 -10.23
N CYS A 36 10.46 6.30 -9.31
CA CYS A 36 11.21 5.44 -8.43
C CYS A 36 10.71 3.99 -8.52
N PRO A 37 11.42 3.14 -9.29
CA PRO A 37 11.00 1.73 -9.42
C PRO A 37 10.99 0.98 -8.10
N GLU A 38 11.89 1.35 -7.18
CA GLU A 38 11.94 0.66 -5.89
C GLU A 38 10.65 0.86 -5.11
N CYS A 39 10.11 2.09 -5.13
CA CYS A 39 8.86 2.34 -4.44
C CYS A 39 7.70 1.65 -5.13
N VAL A 40 7.74 1.56 -6.45
CA VAL A 40 6.72 0.79 -7.18
C VAL A 40 6.73 -0.66 -6.74
N GLU A 41 7.91 -1.25 -6.61
CA GLU A 41 8.01 -2.64 -6.16
C GLU A 41 7.47 -2.80 -4.74
N ARG A 42 7.74 -1.83 -3.88
CA ARG A 42 7.22 -1.88 -2.52
C ARG A 42 5.71 -1.82 -2.51
N VAL A 43 5.12 -0.96 -3.35
CA VAL A 43 3.67 -0.88 -3.46
C VAL A 43 3.10 -2.21 -3.92
N GLN A 44 3.72 -2.81 -4.93
CA GLN A 44 3.24 -4.10 -5.43
C GLN A 44 3.30 -5.18 -4.36
N ALA A 45 4.37 -5.20 -3.58
CA ALA A 45 4.50 -6.17 -2.49
C ALA A 45 3.44 -5.94 -1.43
N LEU A 46 3.17 -4.68 -1.09
CA LEU A 46 2.15 -4.36 -0.10
C LEU A 46 0.77 -4.75 -0.58
N LEU A 47 0.47 -4.46 -1.85
CA LEU A 47 -0.83 -4.82 -2.41
C LEU A 47 -1.03 -6.33 -2.42
N ALA A 48 0.01 -7.08 -2.74
CA ALA A 48 -0.08 -8.54 -2.73
C ALA A 48 -0.34 -9.05 -1.32
N ALA A 49 0.34 -8.46 -0.33
CA ALA A 49 0.12 -8.86 1.06
C ALA A 49 -1.29 -8.55 1.51
N ILE A 50 -1.80 -7.39 1.13
CA ILE A 50 -3.16 -6.99 1.50
C ILE A 50 -4.18 -7.93 0.86
N ASP A 51 -3.97 -8.30 -0.40
CA ASP A 51 -4.86 -9.25 -1.06
C ASP A 51 -4.89 -10.58 -0.33
N THR A 52 -3.73 -11.07 0.07
CA THR A 52 -3.64 -12.34 0.79
C THR A 52 -4.40 -12.26 2.10
N LEU A 53 -4.23 -11.16 2.82
CA LEU A 53 -4.94 -10.97 4.08
C LEU A 53 -6.44 -10.90 3.89
N ARG A 54 -6.87 -10.21 2.85
CA ARG A 54 -8.32 -10.11 2.58
C ARG A 54 -8.92 -11.47 2.28
N GLU A 55 -8.20 -12.28 1.52
CA GLU A 55 -8.68 -13.63 1.23
C GLU A 55 -8.77 -14.47 2.50
N ALA A 56 -7.74 -14.37 3.35
CA ALA A 56 -7.75 -15.13 4.60
C ALA A 56 -8.91 -14.70 5.49
N LEU A 57 -9.15 -13.40 5.59
CA LEU A 57 -10.24 -12.90 6.40
C LEU A 57 -11.60 -13.35 5.86
N ARG A 58 -11.73 -13.36 4.53
CA ARG A 58 -12.98 -13.78 3.92
C ARG A 58 -13.27 -15.24 4.23
N ARG A 59 -12.24 -16.08 4.17
CA ARG A 59 -12.41 -17.49 4.50
C ARG A 59 -12.82 -17.68 5.95
N MET A 60 -12.23 -16.90 6.84
CA MET A 60 -12.59 -16.99 8.25
C MET A 60 -14.03 -16.56 8.47
N GLU A 61 -14.46 -15.53 7.77
CA GLU A 61 -15.85 -15.07 7.89
C GLU A 61 -16.82 -16.11 7.38
N GLU A 62 -16.48 -16.76 6.27
CA GLU A 62 -17.35 -17.81 5.73
C GLU A 62 -17.48 -18.96 6.71
N GLN A 63 -16.38 -19.33 7.36
CA GLN A 63 -16.45 -20.40 8.34
C GLN A 63 -17.29 -20.01 9.54
N ASN A 64 -17.20 -18.76 9.96
CA ASN A 64 -17.99 -18.29 11.08
C ASN A 64 -19.47 -18.27 10.76
N LEU A 65 -19.81 -17.96 9.52
CA LEU A 65 -21.21 -17.87 9.11
C LEU A 65 -21.92 -19.21 9.14
N GLU A 66 -21.16 -20.28 9.01
CA GLU A 66 -21.75 -21.62 9.00
C GLU A 66 -22.27 -22.04 10.37
N ASP A 67 -21.79 -21.38 11.41
CA ASP A 67 -22.27 -21.69 12.74
C ASP A 67 -23.61 -21.01 12.99
#